data_2a3126f7468d3746e1dc095c52a5f2c6
#
_entry.id   2a3126f7468d3746e1dc095c52a5f2c6
#
_cell.length_a   1.000
_cell.length_b   1.000
_cell.length_c   1.000
_cell.angle_alpha   90.00
_cell.angle_beta   90.00
_cell.angle_gamma   90.00
#
_symmetry.space_group_name_H-M   'P 1'
#
loop_
_entity.id
_entity.type
_entity.pdbx_description
1 polymer ?
#
loop_
_entity_poly.entity_id
_entity_poly.type
_entity_poly.pdbx_seq_one_letter_code
_entity_poly.pdbx_strand_id
1 'polypeptide(L)'
;MKLAYEIKKEEAVIRRCYDYGSEAELPEQIEGRPVTELAPYAFSAHMEEGALERDIRQGRLRLWDSCGAGDGRAEEFPVSGGKNLPPALTGTGLTAVTLPPALRKIGAYAFYNCSRLRYISFCGELTDLGAGLFTGCHAIRELELRLDADGASCLREILIEVPEKLTVRLEGSVKAKLVFPEFFEESVENTPARILVIHTHGSGMNYRNCFYDRKFDFRAYDACFYHAKAEEDFDTVLEMTLARLMYPEQLLPEGRAAYEAWLREHAGQALEKSVDSHDMEALEYLAGLLAVEERAEALLEQAASRAVSLEFPEGVSYLMDALHRRRKERREEKREEAETTGKAEITEITGKSKSRFEL
;
A
#
# COMPACT_ATOMS: atom_id res chain seq x y z
N MET A 1 2.71 23.06 -13.24
CA MET A 1 3.03 23.26 -11.81
C MET A 1 4.08 24.34 -11.67
N LYS A 2 3.98 25.22 -10.69
CA LYS A 2 5.02 26.23 -10.36
C LYS A 2 5.46 26.05 -8.92
N LEU A 3 6.75 26.24 -8.63
CA LEU A 3 7.32 26.07 -7.31
C LEU A 3 8.01 27.35 -6.85
N ALA A 4 7.69 27.85 -5.67
CA ALA A 4 8.51 28.80 -4.97
C ALA A 4 9.61 28.07 -4.23
N TYR A 5 10.86 28.46 -4.44
CA TYR A 5 12.02 27.77 -3.88
C TYR A 5 13.14 28.74 -3.52
N GLU A 6 14.05 28.27 -2.71
CA GLU A 6 15.32 28.93 -2.39
C GLU A 6 16.50 27.96 -2.59
N ILE A 7 17.67 28.50 -2.84
CA ILE A 7 18.92 27.71 -2.92
C ILE A 7 19.70 27.89 -1.62
N LYS A 8 20.02 26.78 -0.97
CA LYS A 8 20.86 26.72 0.23
C LYS A 8 22.03 25.76 -0.02
N LYS A 9 23.28 26.25 0.05
CA LYS A 9 24.47 25.39 -0.07
C LYS A 9 24.42 24.41 -1.25
N GLU A 10 24.10 24.91 -2.45
CA GLU A 10 23.98 24.10 -3.68
C GLU A 10 22.82 23.10 -3.71
N GLU A 11 21.87 23.21 -2.81
CA GLU A 11 20.65 22.38 -2.73
C GLU A 11 19.40 23.25 -2.88
N ALA A 12 18.35 22.71 -3.46
CA ALA A 12 17.08 23.39 -3.61
C ALA A 12 16.12 23.03 -2.46
N VAL A 13 15.49 24.05 -1.90
CA VAL A 13 14.48 23.92 -0.85
C VAL A 13 13.15 24.42 -1.40
N ILE A 14 12.13 23.56 -1.46
CA ILE A 14 10.79 23.96 -1.92
C ILE A 14 10.03 24.62 -0.77
N ARG A 15 9.53 25.82 -1.04
CA ARG A 15 8.75 26.63 -0.08
C ARG A 15 7.27 26.54 -0.30
N ARG A 16 6.82 26.41 -1.57
CA ARG A 16 5.39 26.37 -1.94
C ARG A 16 5.21 25.76 -3.32
N CYS A 17 4.08 25.07 -3.49
CA CYS A 17 3.63 24.55 -4.77
C CYS A 17 2.35 25.29 -5.23
N TYR A 18 2.27 25.61 -6.51
CA TYR A 18 1.13 26.27 -7.16
C TYR A 18 0.70 25.47 -8.37
N ASP A 19 -0.54 25.03 -8.39
CA ASP A 19 -1.11 24.27 -9.51
C ASP A 19 -2.64 24.42 -9.54
N TYR A 20 -3.22 24.13 -10.72
CA TYR A 20 -4.67 23.97 -10.88
C TYR A 20 -5.14 22.53 -10.65
N GLY A 21 -4.21 21.57 -10.68
CA GLY A 21 -4.46 20.17 -10.38
C GLY A 21 -4.54 19.90 -8.87
N SER A 22 -4.66 18.63 -8.52
CA SER A 22 -4.71 18.17 -7.14
C SER A 22 -3.53 17.28 -6.74
N GLU A 23 -2.59 17.04 -7.64
CA GLU A 23 -1.44 16.17 -7.46
C GLU A 23 -0.14 16.96 -7.65
N ALA A 24 0.86 16.67 -6.84
CA ALA A 24 2.16 17.30 -6.91
C ALA A 24 3.24 16.24 -7.16
N GLU A 25 3.85 16.26 -8.33
CA GLU A 25 5.07 15.51 -8.62
C GLU A 25 6.24 16.48 -8.54
N LEU A 26 6.99 16.42 -7.43
CA LEU A 26 8.08 17.36 -7.20
C LEU A 26 9.32 16.96 -8.01
N PRO A 27 10.02 17.91 -8.66
CA PRO A 27 11.16 17.62 -9.51
C PRO A 27 12.35 17.12 -8.70
N GLU A 28 13.18 16.27 -9.30
CA GLU A 28 14.43 15.81 -8.70
C GLU A 28 15.44 16.95 -8.54
N GLN A 29 15.44 17.89 -9.48
CA GLN A 29 16.37 19.02 -9.52
C GLN A 29 15.69 20.31 -9.94
N ILE A 30 16.16 21.41 -9.39
CA ILE A 30 15.81 22.77 -9.79
C ILE A 30 17.11 23.53 -10.09
N GLU A 31 17.26 24.11 -11.28
CA GLU A 31 18.47 24.78 -11.75
C GLU A 31 19.73 23.87 -11.65
N GLY A 32 19.59 22.57 -11.93
CA GLY A 32 20.68 21.61 -11.82
C GLY A 32 21.09 21.25 -10.39
N ARG A 33 20.35 21.70 -9.40
CA ARG A 33 20.58 21.41 -7.98
C ARG A 33 19.54 20.42 -7.45
N PRO A 34 19.94 19.40 -6.68
CA PRO A 34 19.01 18.44 -6.12
C PRO A 34 18.02 19.09 -5.16
N VAL A 35 16.77 18.66 -5.20
CA VAL A 35 15.75 19.05 -4.23
C VAL A 35 15.88 18.15 -3.00
N THR A 36 16.32 18.72 -1.89
CA THR A 36 16.67 17.97 -0.67
C THR A 36 15.83 18.31 0.54
N GLU A 37 15.11 19.44 0.50
CA GLU A 37 14.26 19.88 1.62
C GLU A 37 12.92 20.41 1.14
N LEU A 38 11.85 20.03 1.84
CA LEU A 38 10.54 20.63 1.80
C LEU A 38 10.39 21.52 3.05
N ALA A 39 10.09 22.77 2.85
CA ALA A 39 10.00 23.75 3.96
C ALA A 39 8.79 23.50 4.88
N PRO A 40 8.82 24.05 6.11
CA PRO A 40 7.65 24.04 6.98
C PRO A 40 6.41 24.64 6.30
N TYR A 41 5.24 24.05 6.52
CA TYR A 41 3.94 24.48 5.99
C TYR A 41 3.84 24.52 4.45
N ALA A 42 4.72 23.86 3.71
CA ALA A 42 4.80 23.97 2.24
C ALA A 42 3.48 23.67 1.51
N PHE A 43 2.67 22.74 2.01
CA PHE A 43 1.33 22.39 1.50
C PHE A 43 0.20 22.78 2.44
N SER A 44 0.49 23.47 3.55
CA SER A 44 -0.54 23.90 4.50
C SER A 44 -1.20 25.20 4.05
N ALA A 45 -2.52 25.28 4.25
CA ALA A 45 -3.26 26.54 4.06
C ALA A 45 -2.94 27.61 5.13
N HIS A 46 -2.23 27.25 6.20
CA HIS A 46 -1.90 28.16 7.31
C HIS A 46 -0.65 29.03 7.05
N MET A 47 0.03 28.84 5.92
CA MET A 47 1.13 29.73 5.54
C MET A 47 0.59 31.06 5.03
N GLU A 48 1.19 32.18 5.49
CA GLU A 48 0.84 33.51 5.01
C GLU A 48 1.33 33.75 3.56
N GLU A 49 0.45 33.60 2.59
CA GLU A 49 0.74 33.84 1.16
C GLU A 49 1.34 35.22 0.92
N GLY A 50 0.86 36.24 1.61
CA GLY A 50 1.40 37.60 1.49
C GLY A 50 2.87 37.75 1.92
N ALA A 51 3.37 36.90 2.81
CA ALA A 51 4.80 36.84 3.16
C ALA A 51 5.61 36.21 2.02
N LEU A 52 5.13 35.09 1.46
CA LEU A 52 5.77 34.44 0.31
C LEU A 52 5.83 35.34 -0.92
N GLU A 53 4.74 36.02 -1.24
CA GLU A 53 4.70 36.99 -2.34
C GLU A 53 5.71 38.13 -2.15
N ARG A 54 5.86 38.66 -0.93
CA ARG A 54 6.88 39.66 -0.61
C ARG A 54 8.28 39.10 -0.83
N ASP A 55 8.55 37.86 -0.40
CA ASP A 55 9.85 37.23 -0.55
C ASP A 55 10.21 36.96 -2.01
N ILE A 56 9.23 36.57 -2.82
CA ILE A 56 9.38 36.42 -4.28
C ILE A 56 9.69 37.79 -4.92
N ARG A 57 8.90 38.85 -4.58
CA ARG A 57 9.12 40.20 -5.12
C ARG A 57 10.48 40.80 -4.73
N GLN A 58 11.01 40.42 -3.58
CA GLN A 58 12.32 40.87 -3.08
C GLN A 58 13.47 40.01 -3.57
N GLY A 59 13.20 38.98 -4.42
CA GLY A 59 14.22 38.08 -4.94
C GLY A 59 14.81 37.13 -3.91
N ARG A 60 14.21 37.01 -2.72
CA ARG A 60 14.63 36.02 -1.70
C ARG A 60 14.19 34.62 -2.07
N LEU A 61 13.04 34.50 -2.72
CA LEU A 61 12.52 33.26 -3.30
C LEU A 61 12.48 33.40 -4.82
N ARG A 62 12.73 32.28 -5.49
CA ARG A 62 12.64 32.14 -6.95
C ARG A 62 11.41 31.33 -7.30
N LEU A 63 10.95 31.45 -8.54
CA LEU A 63 9.89 30.63 -9.10
C LEU A 63 10.47 29.72 -10.18
N TRP A 64 10.12 28.45 -10.11
CA TRP A 64 10.41 27.45 -11.12
C TRP A 64 9.10 27.00 -11.78
N ASP A 65 9.12 26.73 -13.09
CA ASP A 65 7.95 26.31 -13.86
C ASP A 65 8.24 24.97 -14.57
N SER A 66 7.40 23.97 -14.34
CA SER A 66 7.51 22.65 -14.99
C SER A 66 7.27 22.70 -16.51
N CYS A 67 6.49 23.66 -16.99
CA CYS A 67 6.20 23.80 -18.43
C CYS A 67 7.39 24.38 -19.23
N GLY A 68 8.39 24.93 -18.54
CA GLY A 68 9.63 25.46 -19.16
C GLY A 68 10.73 24.41 -19.36
N ALA A 69 10.45 23.15 -19.12
CA ALA A 69 11.43 22.05 -19.07
C ALA A 69 11.92 21.56 -20.44
N GLY A 70 12.53 22.47 -21.23
CA GLY A 70 13.46 22.07 -22.28
C GLY A 70 14.93 22.24 -21.84
N ASP A 71 15.24 23.14 -20.91
CA ASP A 71 16.63 23.48 -20.53
C ASP A 71 16.79 24.10 -19.12
N GLY A 72 15.85 23.86 -18.19
CA GLY A 72 16.04 24.21 -16.76
C GLY A 72 16.42 25.67 -16.46
N ARG A 73 16.12 26.61 -17.31
CA ARG A 73 16.35 28.03 -17.02
C ARG A 73 15.20 28.56 -16.18
N ALA A 74 15.53 29.00 -14.96
CA ALA A 74 14.64 29.87 -14.21
C ALA A 74 14.31 31.08 -15.11
N GLU A 75 13.09 31.19 -15.56
CA GLU A 75 12.66 32.46 -16.15
C GLU A 75 12.63 33.48 -15.00
N GLU A 76 13.39 34.58 -15.17
CA GLU A 76 13.18 35.77 -14.37
C GLU A 76 11.75 36.27 -14.68
N PHE A 77 10.81 35.88 -13.85
CA PHE A 77 9.45 36.38 -13.98
C PHE A 77 9.48 37.91 -13.85
N PRO A 78 8.86 38.65 -14.77
CA PRO A 78 8.78 40.08 -14.66
C PRO A 78 8.05 40.45 -13.35
N VAL A 79 8.65 41.35 -12.60
CA VAL A 79 8.23 41.88 -11.26
C VAL A 79 6.88 42.63 -11.31
N SER A 80 6.00 42.32 -12.23
CA SER A 80 4.66 42.87 -12.32
C SER A 80 3.65 41.94 -11.63
N GLY A 81 3.52 42.18 -10.33
CA GLY A 81 2.43 41.78 -9.43
C GLY A 81 1.72 40.48 -9.71
N GLY A 82 1.84 39.53 -8.79
CA GLY A 82 1.14 38.24 -8.52
C GLY A 82 -0.18 37.83 -9.18
N LYS A 83 -0.53 38.36 -10.34
CA LYS A 83 -1.82 38.11 -11.03
C LYS A 83 -1.86 36.86 -11.91
N ASN A 84 -0.76 36.12 -12.06
CA ASN A 84 -0.68 34.96 -12.96
C ASN A 84 -0.12 33.67 -12.33
N LEU A 85 -0.04 33.56 -11.00
CA LEU A 85 0.24 32.30 -10.35
C LEU A 85 -1.04 31.47 -10.26
N PRO A 86 -0.98 30.14 -10.52
CA PRO A 86 -2.06 29.24 -10.15
C PRO A 86 -2.36 29.35 -8.65
N PRO A 87 -3.48 28.86 -8.17
CA PRO A 87 -3.74 28.79 -6.73
C PRO A 87 -2.66 27.95 -6.05
N ALA A 88 -2.35 28.30 -4.80
CA ALA A 88 -1.47 27.45 -3.99
C ALA A 88 -2.12 26.08 -3.78
N LEU A 89 -1.37 25.02 -4.08
CA LEU A 89 -1.81 23.64 -3.87
C LEU A 89 -1.67 23.28 -2.40
N THR A 90 -2.77 23.42 -1.65
CA THR A 90 -2.76 23.34 -0.20
C THR A 90 -4.03 22.73 0.37
N GLY A 91 -3.95 22.24 1.58
CA GLY A 91 -5.12 21.80 2.36
C GLY A 91 -5.99 20.81 1.58
N THR A 92 -7.24 21.16 1.34
CA THR A 92 -8.20 20.31 0.61
C THR A 92 -7.93 20.21 -0.88
N GLY A 93 -7.00 21.00 -1.43
CA GLY A 93 -6.61 20.93 -2.84
C GLY A 93 -5.71 19.75 -3.16
N LEU A 94 -4.88 19.31 -2.21
CA LEU A 94 -3.89 18.25 -2.42
C LEU A 94 -4.48 16.85 -2.20
N THR A 95 -4.35 15.97 -3.19
CA THR A 95 -4.80 14.56 -3.10
C THR A 95 -3.65 13.55 -3.19
N ALA A 96 -2.56 13.90 -3.88
CA ALA A 96 -1.39 13.04 -4.02
C ALA A 96 -0.11 13.85 -4.07
N VAL A 97 0.99 13.31 -3.53
CA VAL A 97 2.31 13.90 -3.64
C VAL A 97 3.38 12.84 -3.89
N THR A 98 4.23 13.10 -4.89
CA THR A 98 5.44 12.33 -5.15
C THR A 98 6.65 13.20 -4.79
N LEU A 99 7.40 12.74 -3.80
CA LEU A 99 8.60 13.42 -3.31
C LEU A 99 9.83 12.97 -4.10
N PRO A 100 10.80 13.87 -4.38
CA PRO A 100 11.97 13.52 -5.16
C PRO A 100 12.91 12.58 -4.38
N PRO A 101 13.70 11.73 -5.09
CA PRO A 101 14.53 10.71 -4.45
C PRO A 101 15.63 11.28 -3.55
N ALA A 102 16.14 12.47 -3.85
CA ALA A 102 17.18 13.12 -3.06
C ALA A 102 16.64 13.87 -1.82
N LEU A 103 15.33 13.82 -1.56
CA LEU A 103 14.72 14.54 -0.42
C LEU A 103 15.14 13.89 0.89
N ARG A 104 15.76 14.67 1.76
CA ARG A 104 16.25 14.22 3.07
C ARG A 104 15.49 14.82 4.24
N LYS A 105 14.80 15.96 4.00
CA LYS A 105 14.12 16.68 5.06
C LYS A 105 12.75 17.19 4.65
N ILE A 106 11.78 17.03 5.54
CA ILE A 106 10.46 17.67 5.46
C ILE A 106 10.27 18.53 6.71
N GLY A 107 9.97 19.80 6.52
CA GLY A 107 9.77 20.76 7.61
C GLY A 107 8.48 20.51 8.40
N ALA A 108 8.41 21.03 9.63
CA ALA A 108 7.27 20.85 10.50
C ALA A 108 5.97 21.34 9.84
N TYR A 109 4.88 20.60 10.05
CA TYR A 109 3.53 20.91 9.56
C TYR A 109 3.44 21.07 8.03
N ALA A 110 4.36 20.45 7.25
CA ALA A 110 4.40 20.63 5.81
C ALA A 110 3.08 20.24 5.12
N PHE A 111 2.36 19.26 5.61
CA PHE A 111 1.06 18.81 5.11
C PHE A 111 -0.11 19.12 6.06
N TYR A 112 0.07 20.04 7.00
CA TYR A 112 -0.94 20.36 8.00
C TYR A 112 -2.31 20.66 7.37
N ASN A 113 -3.36 19.92 7.80
CA ASN A 113 -4.73 19.99 7.29
C ASN A 113 -4.89 19.67 5.80
N CYS A 114 -4.01 18.86 5.19
CA CYS A 114 -4.25 18.30 3.86
C CYS A 114 -5.27 17.17 3.95
N SER A 115 -6.51 17.51 4.26
CA SER A 115 -7.57 16.55 4.60
C SER A 115 -8.03 15.64 3.46
N ARG A 116 -7.61 15.91 2.22
CA ARG A 116 -7.87 15.05 1.04
C ARG A 116 -6.64 14.31 0.52
N LEU A 117 -5.49 14.47 1.16
CA LEU A 117 -4.26 13.78 0.79
C LEU A 117 -4.45 12.26 1.03
N ARG A 118 -4.35 11.47 -0.04
CA ARG A 118 -4.60 10.02 -0.04
C ARG A 118 -3.35 9.19 -0.31
N TYR A 119 -2.43 9.75 -1.11
CA TYR A 119 -1.26 9.06 -1.61
C TYR A 119 0.01 9.88 -1.40
N ILE A 120 1.07 9.21 -0.93
CA ILE A 120 2.40 9.80 -0.76
C ILE A 120 3.44 8.80 -1.26
N SER A 121 4.30 9.23 -2.20
CA SER A 121 5.48 8.48 -2.62
C SER A 121 6.75 9.17 -2.15
N PHE A 122 7.69 8.40 -1.56
CA PHE A 122 8.97 8.90 -1.03
C PHE A 122 10.07 7.83 -1.09
N CYS A 123 11.31 8.24 -0.80
CA CYS A 123 12.46 7.35 -0.82
C CYS A 123 13.10 7.19 0.56
N GLY A 124 13.89 6.14 0.75
CA GLY A 124 14.57 5.81 2.00
C GLY A 124 15.56 6.88 2.50
N GLU A 125 16.05 7.74 1.61
CA GLU A 125 16.91 8.88 1.94
C GLU A 125 16.25 9.92 2.87
N LEU A 126 14.92 9.94 2.97
CA LEU A 126 14.20 10.83 3.87
C LEU A 126 14.46 10.45 5.32
N THR A 127 15.13 11.32 6.08
CA THR A 127 15.62 11.04 7.43
C THR A 127 15.23 12.07 8.47
N ASP A 128 14.88 13.31 8.08
CA ASP A 128 14.52 14.41 8.99
C ASP A 128 13.06 14.80 8.75
N LEU A 129 12.19 14.35 9.63
CA LEU A 129 10.75 14.65 9.63
C LEU A 129 10.43 15.69 10.68
N GLY A 130 9.86 16.81 10.25
CA GLY A 130 9.36 17.85 11.15
C GLY A 130 8.14 17.38 11.95
N ALA A 131 7.93 17.97 13.11
CA ALA A 131 6.82 17.64 13.98
C ALA A 131 5.46 17.97 13.34
N GLY A 132 4.44 17.13 13.62
CA GLY A 132 3.06 17.35 13.19
C GLY A 132 2.87 17.32 11.69
N LEU A 133 3.68 16.53 11.00
CA LEU A 133 3.76 16.50 9.54
C LEU A 133 2.41 16.25 8.89
N PHE A 134 1.64 15.29 9.42
CA PHE A 134 0.35 14.85 8.91
C PHE A 134 -0.84 15.22 9.80
N THR A 135 -0.68 16.17 10.70
CA THR A 135 -1.80 16.63 11.54
C THR A 135 -2.97 17.11 10.68
N GLY A 136 -4.14 16.47 10.83
CA GLY A 136 -5.34 16.77 10.03
C GLY A 136 -5.40 16.11 8.66
N CYS A 137 -4.53 15.13 8.38
CA CYS A 137 -4.48 14.35 7.12
C CYS A 137 -5.18 13.00 7.25
N HIS A 138 -6.46 12.96 7.55
CA HIS A 138 -7.22 11.73 7.82
C HIS A 138 -7.61 10.91 6.59
N ALA A 139 -7.26 11.36 5.39
CA ALA A 139 -7.59 10.65 4.15
C ALA A 139 -6.45 9.78 3.60
N ILE A 140 -5.26 9.77 4.22
CA ILE A 140 -4.12 8.99 3.75
C ILE A 140 -4.49 7.50 3.80
N ARG A 141 -4.31 6.80 2.66
CA ARG A 141 -4.64 5.37 2.49
C ARG A 141 -3.51 4.59 1.86
N GLU A 142 -2.61 5.24 1.16
CA GLU A 142 -1.54 4.58 0.44
C GLU A 142 -0.22 5.33 0.56
N LEU A 143 0.83 4.62 0.92
CA LEU A 143 2.21 5.07 0.90
C LEU A 143 3.00 4.21 -0.08
N GLU A 144 3.82 4.83 -0.91
CA GLU A 144 4.81 4.15 -1.72
C GLU A 144 6.21 4.55 -1.25
N LEU A 145 7.01 3.55 -0.87
CA LEU A 145 8.36 3.75 -0.37
C LEU A 145 9.35 3.00 -1.24
N ARG A 146 10.24 3.73 -1.88
CA ARG A 146 11.38 3.17 -2.59
C ARG A 146 12.56 3.01 -1.63
N LEU A 147 12.93 1.74 -1.38
CA LEU A 147 14.02 1.38 -0.49
C LEU A 147 15.33 1.16 -1.24
N ASP A 148 16.42 1.65 -0.66
CA ASP A 148 17.78 1.33 -1.05
C ASP A 148 18.23 -0.04 -0.54
N ALA A 149 19.44 -0.46 -0.91
CA ALA A 149 20.03 -1.73 -0.50
C ALA A 149 20.16 -1.87 1.04
N ASP A 150 20.28 -0.76 1.76
CA ASP A 150 20.35 -0.76 3.23
C ASP A 150 18.99 -1.06 3.88
N GLY A 151 17.87 -0.73 3.23
CA GLY A 151 16.51 -1.00 3.69
C GLY A 151 16.05 -0.16 4.89
N ALA A 152 16.85 0.82 5.32
CA ALA A 152 16.49 1.75 6.38
C ALA A 152 15.57 2.85 5.85
N SER A 153 14.62 3.34 6.65
CA SER A 153 13.70 4.40 6.26
C SER A 153 13.07 5.10 7.47
N CYS A 154 12.35 6.19 7.21
CA CYS A 154 11.52 6.88 8.20
C CYS A 154 10.07 6.34 8.23
N LEU A 155 9.82 5.17 7.68
CA LEU A 155 8.45 4.62 7.58
C LEU A 155 7.76 4.50 8.93
N ARG A 156 8.48 4.07 9.97
CA ARG A 156 7.93 3.92 11.31
C ARG A 156 7.39 5.24 11.86
N GLU A 157 8.14 6.31 11.69
CA GLU A 157 7.78 7.66 12.15
C GLU A 157 6.50 8.14 11.45
N ILE A 158 6.38 7.91 10.14
CA ILE A 158 5.19 8.24 9.35
C ILE A 158 3.99 7.41 9.81
N LEU A 159 4.16 6.10 9.99
CA LEU A 159 3.09 5.19 10.41
C LEU A 159 2.51 5.53 11.78
N ILE A 160 3.33 6.07 12.70
CA ILE A 160 2.87 6.50 14.03
C ILE A 160 2.02 7.79 13.93
N GLU A 161 2.35 8.71 13.02
CA GLU A 161 1.57 9.93 12.80
C GLU A 161 0.26 9.70 12.02
N VAL A 162 0.14 8.53 11.32
CA VAL A 162 -1.05 8.17 10.53
C VAL A 162 -1.70 6.93 11.16
N PRO A 163 -2.63 7.10 12.11
CA PRO A 163 -3.27 5.99 12.82
C PRO A 163 -4.29 5.22 11.98
N GLU A 164 -4.82 5.82 10.92
CA GLU A 164 -5.83 5.22 10.04
C GLU A 164 -5.28 3.98 9.32
N LYS A 165 -6.20 3.11 8.87
CA LYS A 165 -5.83 1.97 8.01
C LYS A 165 -5.17 2.47 6.73
N LEU A 166 -4.00 1.93 6.39
CA LEU A 166 -3.27 2.28 5.18
C LEU A 166 -2.50 1.11 4.58
N THR A 167 -2.27 1.18 3.27
CA THR A 167 -1.43 0.26 2.51
C THR A 167 -0.07 0.88 2.24
N VAL A 168 0.99 0.14 2.47
CA VAL A 168 2.37 0.53 2.12
C VAL A 168 2.88 -0.38 1.01
N ARG A 169 3.30 0.21 -0.10
CA ARG A 169 4.03 -0.47 -1.17
C ARG A 169 5.51 -0.20 -1.00
N LEU A 170 6.29 -1.25 -0.88
CA LEU A 170 7.75 -1.19 -0.86
C LEU A 170 8.27 -1.55 -2.25
N GLU A 171 9.14 -0.70 -2.79
CA GLU A 171 9.75 -0.86 -4.11
C GLU A 171 11.26 -0.66 -4.02
N GLY A 172 12.01 -1.13 -5.00
CA GLY A 172 13.47 -1.02 -5.07
C GLY A 172 14.18 -2.31 -4.66
N SER A 173 14.97 -2.28 -3.60
CA SER A 173 15.70 -3.45 -3.09
C SER A 173 14.78 -4.55 -2.52
N VAL A 174 13.58 -4.17 -2.14
CA VAL A 174 12.51 -5.03 -1.59
C VAL A 174 11.24 -4.74 -2.37
N LYS A 175 10.47 -5.79 -2.68
CA LYS A 175 9.16 -5.64 -3.30
C LYS A 175 8.09 -6.28 -2.43
N ALA A 176 7.30 -5.45 -1.74
CA ALA A 176 6.26 -5.92 -0.84
C ALA A 176 5.05 -5.00 -0.82
N LYS A 177 3.90 -5.56 -0.45
CA LYS A 177 2.69 -4.83 -0.13
C LYS A 177 2.29 -5.19 1.30
N LEU A 178 2.10 -4.19 2.13
CA LEU A 178 1.80 -4.34 3.55
C LEU A 178 0.56 -3.52 3.88
N VAL A 179 -0.34 -4.09 4.67
CA VAL A 179 -1.53 -3.38 5.16
C VAL A 179 -1.39 -3.17 6.66
N PHE A 180 -1.46 -1.92 7.08
CA PHE A 180 -1.42 -1.54 8.48
C PHE A 180 -2.84 -1.23 8.95
N PRO A 181 -3.40 -2.01 9.87
CA PRO A 181 -4.71 -1.74 10.43
C PRO A 181 -4.77 -0.39 11.16
N GLU A 182 -5.97 0.09 11.38
CA GLU A 182 -6.21 1.28 12.20
C GLU A 182 -5.89 1.00 13.68
N PHE A 183 -5.52 2.04 14.40
CA PHE A 183 -5.50 2.04 15.87
C PHE A 183 -5.94 3.41 16.37
N PHE A 184 -6.46 3.44 17.58
CA PHE A 184 -6.67 4.70 18.29
C PHE A 184 -6.36 4.54 19.77
N GLU A 185 -5.98 5.63 20.40
CA GLU A 185 -5.67 5.69 21.81
C GLU A 185 -6.73 6.48 22.56
N GLU A 186 -7.29 5.87 23.58
CA GLU A 186 -8.22 6.51 24.49
C GLU A 186 -7.52 6.81 25.81
N SER A 187 -7.54 8.07 26.23
CA SER A 187 -6.98 8.50 27.51
C SER A 187 -8.09 8.61 28.55
N VAL A 188 -8.03 7.78 29.58
CA VAL A 188 -8.98 7.82 30.70
C VAL A 188 -8.28 8.35 31.95
N GLU A 189 -8.76 9.48 32.47
CA GLU A 189 -8.28 10.03 33.73
C GLU A 189 -9.05 9.41 34.90
N ASN A 190 -8.34 8.71 35.78
CA ASN A 190 -8.88 8.23 37.06
C ASN A 190 -8.75 9.34 38.11
N THR A 191 -9.83 10.12 38.27
CA THR A 191 -9.86 11.32 39.10
C THR A 191 -9.48 11.16 40.58
N PRO A 192 -9.77 10.07 41.30
CA PRO A 192 -9.28 9.96 42.69
C PRO A 192 -7.76 9.83 42.79
N ALA A 193 -7.13 9.15 41.82
CA ALA A 193 -5.69 8.83 41.85
C ALA A 193 -4.84 9.74 40.95
N ARG A 194 -5.46 10.59 40.10
CA ARG A 194 -4.79 11.38 39.06
C ARG A 194 -3.88 10.53 38.15
N ILE A 195 -4.30 9.30 37.88
CA ILE A 195 -3.60 8.41 36.99
C ILE A 195 -4.23 8.53 35.61
N LEU A 196 -3.43 8.86 34.62
CA LEU A 196 -3.81 8.78 33.20
C LEU A 196 -3.54 7.35 32.72
N VAL A 197 -4.59 6.68 32.29
CA VAL A 197 -4.48 5.35 31.67
C VAL A 197 -4.76 5.52 30.18
N ILE A 198 -3.83 5.03 29.36
CA ILE A 198 -4.00 5.01 27.91
C ILE A 198 -4.41 3.60 27.51
N HIS A 199 -5.56 3.50 26.84
CA HIS A 199 -6.04 2.27 26.22
C HIS A 199 -5.85 2.38 24.70
N THR A 200 -5.10 1.44 24.15
CA THR A 200 -4.93 1.33 22.69
C THR A 200 -5.95 0.31 22.17
N HIS A 201 -6.69 0.69 21.15
CA HIS A 201 -7.71 -0.11 20.48
C HIS A 201 -7.28 -0.40 19.05
N GLY A 202 -7.65 -1.60 18.54
CA GLY A 202 -7.26 -2.11 17.24
C GLY A 202 -5.84 -2.70 17.22
N SER A 203 -5.57 -3.57 16.26
CA SER A 203 -4.28 -4.25 16.16
C SER A 203 -3.17 -3.39 15.57
N GLY A 204 -3.51 -2.24 15.00
CA GLY A 204 -2.62 -1.41 14.19
C GLY A 204 -1.34 -0.97 14.85
N MET A 205 -1.33 -0.74 16.17
CA MET A 205 -0.13 -0.36 16.91
C MET A 205 0.90 -1.52 16.97
N ASN A 206 0.44 -2.79 17.05
CA ASN A 206 1.32 -3.95 17.02
C ASN A 206 2.11 -4.00 15.73
N TYR A 207 1.44 -3.76 14.60
CA TYR A 207 2.05 -3.75 13.27
C TYR A 207 3.01 -2.58 13.06
N ARG A 208 2.72 -1.39 13.63
CA ARG A 208 3.58 -0.20 13.55
C ARG A 208 4.84 -0.31 14.39
N ASN A 209 4.92 -1.29 15.26
CA ASN A 209 6.12 -1.60 16.06
C ASN A 209 7.00 -2.69 15.44
N CYS A 210 6.66 -3.23 14.26
CA CYS A 210 7.46 -4.25 13.57
C CYS A 210 8.67 -3.65 12.85
N PHE A 211 9.56 -3.02 13.61
CA PHE A 211 10.79 -2.40 13.11
C PHE A 211 11.96 -2.70 14.04
N TYR A 212 13.13 -2.86 13.44
CA TYR A 212 14.41 -2.93 14.13
C TYR A 212 15.41 -1.99 13.45
N ASP A 213 15.96 -1.05 14.21
CA ASP A 213 16.95 -0.08 13.70
C ASP A 213 16.53 0.58 12.37
N ARG A 214 15.32 1.15 12.31
CA ARG A 214 14.71 1.80 11.13
C ARG A 214 14.44 0.87 9.94
N LYS A 215 14.66 -0.44 10.08
CA LYS A 215 14.35 -1.45 9.07
C LYS A 215 13.08 -2.17 9.43
N PHE A 216 12.25 -2.44 8.44
CA PHE A 216 11.01 -3.18 8.64
C PHE A 216 11.30 -4.66 8.92
N ASP A 217 10.65 -5.22 9.95
CA ASP A 217 10.75 -6.62 10.34
C ASP A 217 9.52 -7.41 9.85
N PHE A 218 9.67 -8.08 8.70
CA PHE A 218 8.63 -8.90 8.11
C PHE A 218 8.19 -10.05 9.01
N ARG A 219 9.12 -10.63 9.78
CA ARG A 219 8.80 -11.76 10.68
C ARG A 219 7.95 -11.31 11.85
N ALA A 220 8.30 -10.17 12.45
CA ALA A 220 7.49 -9.58 13.51
C ALA A 220 6.09 -9.22 13.00
N TYR A 221 5.99 -8.66 11.77
CA TYR A 221 4.72 -8.35 11.13
C TYR A 221 3.86 -9.60 10.93
N ASP A 222 4.41 -10.67 10.35
CA ASP A 222 3.68 -11.93 10.11
C ASP A 222 3.29 -12.60 11.44
N ALA A 223 4.11 -12.48 12.48
CA ALA A 223 3.78 -12.96 13.83
C ALA A 223 2.58 -12.25 14.47
N CYS A 224 2.28 -11.00 14.06
CA CYS A 224 1.10 -10.26 14.54
C CYS A 224 -0.23 -10.73 13.91
N PHE A 225 -0.24 -11.65 12.96
CA PHE A 225 -1.46 -12.04 12.22
C PHE A 225 -2.58 -12.56 13.11
N TYR A 226 -2.26 -13.18 14.26
CA TYR A 226 -3.28 -13.63 15.21
C TYR A 226 -4.06 -12.45 15.84
N HIS A 227 -3.43 -11.28 16.01
CA HIS A 227 -4.12 -10.08 16.46
C HIS A 227 -5.11 -9.59 15.41
N ALA A 228 -4.69 -9.51 14.14
CA ALA A 228 -5.59 -9.08 13.07
C ALA A 228 -6.83 -9.99 12.99
N LYS A 229 -6.66 -11.31 13.07
CA LYS A 229 -7.78 -12.25 13.06
C LYS A 229 -8.75 -12.08 14.24
N ALA A 230 -8.29 -11.57 15.36
CA ALA A 230 -9.07 -11.41 16.57
C ALA A 230 -9.75 -10.03 16.69
N GLU A 231 -9.13 -9.00 16.14
CA GLU A 231 -9.47 -7.60 16.40
C GLU A 231 -9.98 -6.84 15.16
N GLU A 232 -9.64 -7.32 13.94
CA GLU A 232 -9.97 -6.60 12.71
C GLU A 232 -11.17 -7.19 11.99
N ASP A 233 -11.78 -6.38 11.12
CA ASP A 233 -12.85 -6.83 10.23
C ASP A 233 -12.32 -7.76 9.12
N PHE A 234 -13.25 -8.49 8.49
CA PHE A 234 -12.95 -9.43 7.43
C PHE A 234 -12.19 -8.78 6.27
N ASP A 235 -12.58 -7.59 5.84
CA ASP A 235 -12.00 -6.90 4.71
C ASP A 235 -10.52 -6.56 4.98
N THR A 236 -10.22 -6.08 6.17
CA THR A 236 -8.85 -5.76 6.60
C THR A 236 -7.98 -7.02 6.66
N VAL A 237 -8.48 -8.12 7.25
CA VAL A 237 -7.73 -9.38 7.31
C VAL A 237 -7.52 -9.97 5.92
N LEU A 238 -8.50 -9.86 5.03
CA LEU A 238 -8.40 -10.30 3.64
C LEU A 238 -7.32 -9.51 2.88
N GLU A 239 -7.36 -8.17 2.96
CA GLU A 239 -6.35 -7.30 2.33
C GLU A 239 -4.94 -7.63 2.82
N MET A 240 -4.74 -7.83 4.13
CA MET A 240 -3.46 -8.23 4.73
C MET A 240 -2.99 -9.58 4.21
N THR A 241 -3.89 -10.56 4.20
CA THR A 241 -3.62 -11.93 3.76
C THR A 241 -3.20 -11.98 2.30
N LEU A 242 -3.97 -11.35 1.42
CA LEU A 242 -3.67 -11.26 -0.01
C LEU A 242 -2.36 -10.52 -0.25
N ALA A 243 -2.15 -9.38 0.41
CA ALA A 243 -0.93 -8.61 0.27
C ALA A 243 0.32 -9.44 0.62
N ARG A 244 0.31 -10.19 1.72
CA ARG A 244 1.44 -11.02 2.14
C ARG A 244 1.64 -12.26 1.27
N LEU A 245 0.57 -12.88 0.78
CA LEU A 245 0.66 -14.06 -0.08
C LEU A 245 1.07 -13.73 -1.51
N MET A 246 0.60 -12.61 -2.05
CA MET A 246 0.91 -12.17 -3.42
C MET A 246 2.28 -11.49 -3.51
N TYR A 247 2.73 -10.84 -2.44
CA TYR A 247 4.03 -10.18 -2.33
C TYR A 247 4.83 -10.78 -1.16
N PRO A 248 5.32 -12.03 -1.28
CA PRO A 248 5.82 -12.84 -0.16
C PRO A 248 7.26 -12.52 0.24
N GLU A 249 7.64 -11.26 0.26
CA GLU A 249 8.98 -10.85 0.69
C GLU A 249 9.27 -11.35 2.11
N GLN A 250 10.36 -12.09 2.29
CA GLN A 250 10.79 -12.72 3.54
C GLN A 250 9.68 -13.52 4.29
N LEU A 251 8.64 -13.97 3.59
CA LEU A 251 7.56 -14.74 4.17
C LEU A 251 8.01 -16.18 4.48
N LEU A 252 8.06 -16.50 5.77
CA LEU A 252 8.43 -17.83 6.24
C LEU A 252 7.31 -18.86 5.97
N PRO A 253 7.64 -20.17 5.87
CA PRO A 253 6.65 -21.22 5.61
C PRO A 253 5.51 -21.24 6.63
N GLU A 254 5.79 -21.00 7.90
CA GLU A 254 4.80 -20.98 8.98
C GLU A 254 3.81 -19.82 8.81
N GLY A 255 4.32 -18.63 8.49
CA GLY A 255 3.48 -17.45 8.20
C GLY A 255 2.63 -17.67 6.97
N ARG A 256 3.21 -18.21 5.88
CA ARG A 256 2.49 -18.57 4.66
C ARG A 256 1.35 -19.55 4.97
N ALA A 257 1.63 -20.62 5.72
CA ALA A 257 0.63 -21.61 6.09
C ALA A 257 -0.53 -21.01 6.89
N ALA A 258 -0.24 -20.05 7.80
CA ALA A 258 -1.27 -19.37 8.59
C ALA A 258 -2.19 -18.49 7.70
N TYR A 259 -1.62 -17.73 6.77
CA TYR A 259 -2.38 -16.91 5.81
C TYR A 259 -3.21 -17.78 4.85
N GLU A 260 -2.63 -18.83 4.29
CA GLU A 260 -3.33 -19.74 3.38
C GLU A 260 -4.45 -20.52 4.08
N ALA A 261 -4.25 -20.95 5.33
CA ALA A 261 -5.28 -21.65 6.10
C ALA A 261 -6.50 -20.74 6.32
N TRP A 262 -6.27 -19.49 6.74
CA TRP A 262 -7.34 -18.52 6.91
C TRP A 262 -8.07 -18.22 5.58
N LEU A 263 -7.31 -18.06 4.49
CA LEU A 263 -7.89 -17.75 3.18
C LEU A 263 -8.73 -18.91 2.64
N ARG A 264 -8.30 -20.16 2.85
CA ARG A 264 -9.08 -21.35 2.49
C ARG A 264 -10.38 -21.44 3.31
N GLU A 265 -10.33 -21.14 4.60
CA GLU A 265 -11.52 -21.12 5.46
C GLU A 265 -12.56 -20.11 4.96
N HIS A 266 -12.10 -18.94 4.48
CA HIS A 266 -12.95 -17.82 4.07
C HIS A 266 -13.05 -17.67 2.54
N ALA A 267 -12.70 -18.69 1.77
CA ALA A 267 -12.52 -18.60 0.32
C ALA A 267 -13.75 -18.09 -0.46
N GLY A 268 -14.96 -18.52 -0.05
CA GLY A 268 -16.20 -18.05 -0.69
C GLY A 268 -16.39 -16.56 -0.56
N GLN A 269 -16.26 -16.05 0.67
CA GLN A 269 -16.39 -14.62 0.97
C GLN A 269 -15.27 -13.80 0.32
N ALA A 270 -14.04 -14.34 0.27
CA ALA A 270 -12.92 -13.71 -0.38
C ALA A 270 -13.14 -13.57 -1.90
N LEU A 271 -13.64 -14.61 -2.56
CA LEU A 271 -14.00 -14.56 -3.99
C LEU A 271 -15.12 -13.54 -4.25
N GLU A 272 -16.18 -13.55 -3.44
CA GLU A 272 -17.27 -12.57 -3.56
C GLU A 272 -16.74 -11.15 -3.45
N LYS A 273 -15.88 -10.88 -2.46
CA LYS A 273 -15.30 -9.55 -2.25
C LYS A 273 -14.41 -9.12 -3.42
N SER A 274 -13.58 -10.02 -3.96
CA SER A 274 -12.73 -9.73 -5.11
C SER A 274 -13.55 -9.42 -6.38
N VAL A 275 -14.67 -10.12 -6.57
CA VAL A 275 -15.62 -9.82 -7.65
C VAL A 275 -16.28 -8.47 -7.43
N ASP A 276 -16.73 -8.16 -6.21
CA ASP A 276 -17.41 -6.90 -5.88
C ASP A 276 -16.51 -5.68 -6.09
N SER A 277 -15.23 -5.82 -5.78
CA SER A 277 -14.22 -4.77 -5.97
C SER A 277 -13.60 -4.74 -7.36
N HIS A 278 -13.96 -5.66 -8.27
CA HIS A 278 -13.35 -5.85 -9.58
C HIS A 278 -11.82 -6.05 -9.51
N ASP A 279 -11.34 -6.69 -8.44
CA ASP A 279 -9.93 -6.95 -8.20
C ASP A 279 -9.49 -8.23 -8.93
N MET A 280 -9.01 -8.08 -10.16
CA MET A 280 -8.54 -9.20 -11.00
C MET A 280 -7.33 -9.91 -10.38
N GLU A 281 -6.40 -9.18 -9.78
CA GLU A 281 -5.18 -9.75 -9.19
C GLU A 281 -5.52 -10.68 -8.03
N ALA A 282 -6.41 -10.24 -7.13
CA ALA A 282 -6.91 -11.06 -6.04
C ALA A 282 -7.73 -12.26 -6.54
N LEU A 283 -8.57 -12.06 -7.57
CA LEU A 283 -9.41 -13.11 -8.16
C LEU A 283 -8.56 -14.23 -8.78
N GLU A 284 -7.51 -13.86 -9.52
CA GLU A 284 -6.57 -14.80 -10.13
C GLU A 284 -5.82 -15.60 -9.07
N TYR A 285 -5.35 -14.93 -8.02
CA TYR A 285 -4.64 -15.58 -6.93
C TYR A 285 -5.54 -16.58 -6.20
N LEU A 286 -6.76 -16.17 -5.83
CA LEU A 286 -7.74 -17.03 -5.14
C LEU A 286 -8.14 -18.25 -5.97
N ALA A 287 -8.45 -18.06 -7.24
CA ALA A 287 -8.80 -19.17 -8.12
C ALA A 287 -7.65 -20.18 -8.26
N GLY A 288 -6.41 -19.69 -8.33
CA GLY A 288 -5.20 -20.54 -8.34
C GLY A 288 -5.02 -21.32 -7.03
N LEU A 289 -5.19 -20.67 -5.88
CA LEU A 289 -5.07 -21.30 -4.57
C LEU A 289 -6.11 -22.40 -4.36
N LEU A 290 -7.33 -22.18 -4.85
CA LEU A 290 -8.46 -23.10 -4.69
C LEU A 290 -8.44 -24.25 -5.70
N ALA A 291 -7.61 -24.22 -6.72
CA ALA A 291 -7.63 -25.22 -7.82
C ALA A 291 -7.55 -26.67 -7.34
N VAL A 292 -6.93 -26.93 -6.20
CA VAL A 292 -6.77 -28.28 -5.62
C VAL A 292 -7.88 -28.67 -4.63
N GLU A 293 -8.83 -27.81 -4.32
CA GLU A 293 -9.87 -28.08 -3.33
C GLU A 293 -11.14 -28.72 -3.94
N GLU A 294 -11.76 -29.65 -3.25
CA GLU A 294 -13.01 -30.30 -3.72
C GLU A 294 -14.15 -29.32 -3.96
N ARG A 295 -14.26 -28.30 -3.10
CA ARG A 295 -15.32 -27.27 -3.18
C ARG A 295 -15.05 -26.15 -4.17
N ALA A 296 -13.86 -26.13 -4.81
CA ALA A 296 -13.46 -25.05 -5.73
C ALA A 296 -14.47 -24.82 -6.85
N GLU A 297 -15.00 -25.90 -7.45
CA GLU A 297 -15.95 -25.82 -8.57
C GLU A 297 -17.21 -25.02 -8.19
N ALA A 298 -17.81 -25.32 -7.03
CA ALA A 298 -19.00 -24.63 -6.55
C ALA A 298 -18.73 -23.16 -6.20
N LEU A 299 -17.59 -22.85 -5.59
CA LEU A 299 -17.20 -21.49 -5.25
C LEU A 299 -16.93 -20.64 -6.50
N LEU A 300 -16.24 -21.20 -7.49
CA LEU A 300 -15.97 -20.51 -8.76
C LEU A 300 -17.26 -20.29 -9.57
N GLU A 301 -18.22 -21.23 -9.55
CA GLU A 301 -19.54 -21.05 -10.18
C GLU A 301 -20.34 -19.92 -9.53
N GLN A 302 -20.33 -19.84 -8.21
CA GLN A 302 -20.99 -18.78 -7.46
C GLN A 302 -20.34 -17.41 -7.77
N ALA A 303 -19.01 -17.33 -7.76
CA ALA A 303 -18.28 -16.12 -8.11
C ALA A 303 -18.53 -15.68 -9.55
N ALA A 304 -18.57 -16.62 -10.52
CA ALA A 304 -18.88 -16.33 -11.91
C ALA A 304 -20.30 -15.78 -12.07
N SER A 305 -21.29 -16.35 -11.40
CA SER A 305 -22.68 -15.88 -11.41
C SER A 305 -22.78 -14.45 -10.86
N ARG A 306 -22.04 -14.15 -9.78
CA ARG A 306 -21.96 -12.82 -9.19
C ARG A 306 -21.30 -11.81 -10.14
N ALA A 307 -20.17 -12.19 -10.78
CA ALA A 307 -19.48 -11.36 -11.75
C ALA A 307 -20.38 -10.99 -12.96
N VAL A 308 -21.23 -11.92 -13.40
CA VAL A 308 -22.26 -11.63 -14.43
C VAL A 308 -23.25 -10.58 -13.91
N SER A 309 -23.73 -10.70 -12.68
CA SER A 309 -24.70 -9.76 -12.10
C SER A 309 -24.15 -8.35 -11.89
N LEU A 310 -22.83 -8.22 -11.74
CA LEU A 310 -22.12 -6.96 -11.54
C LEU A 310 -21.53 -6.38 -12.85
N GLU A 311 -21.85 -6.98 -14.00
CA GLU A 311 -21.32 -6.55 -15.30
C GLU A 311 -19.80 -6.49 -15.36
N PHE A 312 -19.13 -7.49 -14.77
CA PHE A 312 -17.67 -7.63 -14.72
C PHE A 312 -17.17 -8.67 -15.74
N PRO A 313 -17.08 -8.34 -17.05
CA PRO A 313 -16.83 -9.30 -18.13
C PRO A 313 -15.44 -9.97 -18.04
N GLU A 314 -14.41 -9.27 -17.59
CA GLU A 314 -13.07 -9.82 -17.41
C GLU A 314 -13.06 -10.90 -16.35
N GLY A 315 -13.69 -10.64 -15.19
CA GLY A 315 -13.86 -11.60 -14.13
C GLY A 315 -14.68 -12.83 -14.56
N VAL A 316 -15.79 -12.62 -15.32
CA VAL A 316 -16.58 -13.71 -15.89
C VAL A 316 -15.73 -14.60 -16.78
N SER A 317 -15.00 -14.02 -17.73
CA SER A 317 -14.15 -14.75 -18.68
C SER A 317 -13.13 -15.60 -17.92
N TYR A 318 -12.42 -15.00 -16.97
CA TYR A 318 -11.39 -15.69 -16.20
C TYR A 318 -11.96 -16.85 -15.35
N LEU A 319 -13.07 -16.60 -14.63
CA LEU A 319 -13.70 -17.63 -13.79
C LEU A 319 -14.27 -18.80 -14.60
N MET A 320 -14.82 -18.54 -15.77
CA MET A 320 -15.30 -19.59 -16.68
C MET A 320 -14.13 -20.44 -17.21
N ASP A 321 -13.00 -19.83 -17.52
CA ASP A 321 -11.80 -20.55 -17.94
C ASP A 321 -11.21 -21.39 -16.78
N ALA A 322 -11.20 -20.84 -15.56
CA ALA A 322 -10.76 -21.57 -14.36
C ALA A 322 -11.67 -22.78 -14.08
N LEU A 323 -12.98 -22.62 -14.19
CA LEU A 323 -13.96 -23.70 -14.09
C LEU A 323 -13.73 -24.78 -15.15
N HIS A 324 -13.50 -24.38 -16.39
CA HIS A 324 -13.24 -25.34 -17.49
C HIS A 324 -11.98 -26.15 -17.22
N ARG A 325 -10.89 -25.53 -16.82
CA ARG A 325 -9.63 -26.20 -16.45
C ARG A 325 -9.85 -27.19 -15.32
N ARG A 326 -10.52 -26.78 -14.23
CA ARG A 326 -10.77 -27.64 -13.08
C ARG A 326 -11.63 -28.86 -13.43
N ARG A 327 -12.67 -28.68 -14.25
CA ARG A 327 -13.53 -29.80 -14.72
C ARG A 327 -12.75 -30.78 -15.60
N LYS A 328 -11.81 -30.30 -16.41
CA LYS A 328 -10.94 -31.14 -17.22
C LYS A 328 -10.00 -31.96 -16.33
N GLU A 329 -9.28 -31.34 -15.41
CA GLU A 329 -8.38 -31.99 -14.45
C GLU A 329 -9.11 -33.08 -13.66
N ARG A 330 -10.28 -32.78 -13.10
CA ARG A 330 -11.10 -33.74 -12.34
C ARG A 330 -11.54 -34.94 -13.19
N ARG A 331 -11.77 -34.76 -14.48
CA ARG A 331 -12.07 -35.86 -15.39
C ARG A 331 -10.86 -36.75 -15.64
N GLU A 332 -9.68 -36.16 -15.77
CA GLU A 332 -8.42 -36.84 -15.94
C GLU A 332 -8.04 -37.64 -14.67
N GLU A 333 -8.15 -37.02 -13.48
CA GLU A 333 -7.93 -37.68 -12.19
C GLU A 333 -8.83 -38.92 -12.02
N LYS A 334 -10.14 -38.76 -12.26
CA LYS A 334 -11.09 -39.90 -12.19
C LYS A 334 -10.77 -41.01 -13.18
N ARG A 335 -10.24 -40.67 -14.35
CA ARG A 335 -9.85 -41.65 -15.34
C ARG A 335 -8.60 -42.43 -14.90
N GLU A 336 -7.61 -41.75 -14.33
CA GLU A 336 -6.39 -42.36 -13.79
C GLU A 336 -6.69 -43.28 -12.58
N GLU A 337 -7.57 -42.82 -11.68
CA GLU A 337 -8.05 -43.62 -10.55
C GLU A 337 -8.76 -44.90 -11.01
N ALA A 338 -9.62 -44.80 -12.02
CA ALA A 338 -10.32 -45.94 -12.59
C ALA A 338 -9.37 -46.95 -13.26
N GLU A 339 -8.35 -46.44 -13.99
CA GLU A 339 -7.33 -47.29 -14.61
C GLU A 339 -6.43 -47.98 -13.57
N THR A 340 -6.10 -47.29 -12.47
CA THR A 340 -5.29 -47.83 -11.37
C THR A 340 -6.08 -48.90 -10.59
N THR A 341 -7.35 -48.64 -10.29
CA THR A 341 -8.23 -49.59 -9.61
C THR A 341 -8.47 -50.83 -10.47
N GLY A 342 -8.72 -50.67 -11.77
CA GLY A 342 -8.88 -51.77 -12.70
C GLY A 342 -7.62 -52.65 -12.84
N LYS A 343 -6.42 -52.06 -12.81
CA LYS A 343 -5.16 -52.80 -12.79
C LYS A 343 -4.95 -53.56 -11.49
N ALA A 344 -5.32 -52.96 -10.35
CA ALA A 344 -5.22 -53.63 -9.05
C ALA A 344 -6.16 -54.87 -8.97
N GLU A 345 -7.41 -54.74 -9.44
CA GLU A 345 -8.36 -55.88 -9.49
C GLU A 345 -7.86 -57.01 -10.42
N ILE A 346 -7.32 -56.70 -11.60
CA ILE A 346 -6.75 -57.69 -12.52
C ILE A 346 -5.56 -58.40 -11.86
N THR A 347 -4.72 -57.68 -11.12
CA THR A 347 -3.56 -58.29 -10.43
C THR A 347 -4.01 -59.21 -9.29
N GLU A 348 -5.07 -58.86 -8.58
CA GLU A 348 -5.62 -59.71 -7.50
C GLU A 348 -6.29 -60.96 -8.04
N ILE A 349 -7.01 -60.87 -9.16
CA ILE A 349 -7.64 -62.03 -9.84
C ILE A 349 -6.57 -62.97 -10.40
N THR A 350 -5.51 -62.44 -11.03
CA THR A 350 -4.41 -63.24 -11.56
C THR A 350 -3.54 -63.86 -10.47
N GLY A 351 -3.35 -63.18 -9.32
CA GLY A 351 -2.67 -63.71 -8.14
C GLY A 351 -3.42 -64.88 -7.49
N LYS A 352 -4.74 -64.76 -7.34
CA LYS A 352 -5.60 -65.85 -6.81
C LYS A 352 -5.69 -67.07 -7.76
N SER A 353 -5.57 -66.86 -9.05
CA SER A 353 -5.54 -67.95 -10.04
C SER A 353 -4.25 -68.79 -9.97
N LYS A 354 -3.09 -68.21 -9.73
CA LYS A 354 -1.82 -68.90 -9.57
C LYS A 354 -1.73 -69.74 -8.31
N SER A 355 -2.33 -69.33 -7.20
CA SER A 355 -2.31 -70.06 -5.94
C SER A 355 -3.24 -71.32 -5.92
N ARG A 356 -4.09 -71.47 -6.93
CA ARG A 356 -5.03 -72.59 -7.05
C ARG A 356 -4.47 -73.74 -7.93
N PHE A 357 -3.29 -73.59 -8.53
CA PHE A 357 -2.65 -74.57 -9.37
C PHE A 357 -1.37 -75.17 -8.75
N GLU A 358 -1.05 -74.80 -7.50
CA GLU A 358 0.09 -75.43 -6.76
C GLU A 358 -0.42 -76.22 -5.53
N LEU A 359 -1.32 -77.17 -5.74
CA LEU A 359 -1.71 -78.20 -4.76
C LEU A 359 -1.82 -79.52 -5.49
#